data_529d42825d79872755b2d0caa8cf8eaa
#
_entry.id   529d42825d79872755b2d0caa8cf8eaa
#
_cell.length_a   1.000
_cell.length_b   1.000
_cell.length_c   1.000
_cell.angle_alpha   90.00
_cell.angle_beta   90.00
_cell.angle_gamma   90.00
#
_symmetry.space_group_name_H-M   'P 1'
#
loop_
_entity.id
_entity.type
_entity.pdbx_description
1 polymer ?
#
loop_
_entity_poly.entity_id
_entity_poly.type
_entity_poly.pdbx_seq_one_letter_code
_entity_poly.pdbx_strand_id
1 'polypeptide(L)'
;MTEILRQYETITLDEMRDIRLMNRIDTKFVTTMPVLRQLLMLARDEYYVQQVDGEVVAPYYTLYYDTEDCAMYNRHEAGHLVRQKIRVRSYLHVGLNFLEVKTKNNHGRTMKKMATEMSMNVK
;
A
#
# COMPACT_ATOMS: atom_id res chain seq x y z
N MET A 1 -12.08 -10.45 10.40
CA MET A 1 -11.54 -9.07 10.17
C MET A 1 -12.48 -8.22 9.34
N THR A 2 -12.98 -8.72 8.23
CA THR A 2 -13.93 -7.97 7.37
C THR A 2 -15.20 -7.57 8.12
N GLU A 3 -15.72 -8.44 8.98
CA GLU A 3 -16.89 -8.15 9.81
C GLU A 3 -16.71 -6.95 10.74
N ILE A 4 -15.53 -6.79 11.32
CA ILE A 4 -15.19 -5.65 12.18
C ILE A 4 -15.11 -4.39 11.34
N LEU A 5 -14.46 -4.45 10.18
CA LEU A 5 -14.31 -3.30 9.29
C LEU A 5 -15.64 -2.82 8.72
N ARG A 6 -16.62 -3.71 8.53
CA ARG A 6 -17.96 -3.34 8.09
C ARG A 6 -18.75 -2.55 9.13
N GLN A 7 -18.32 -2.56 10.38
CA GLN A 7 -18.93 -1.73 11.44
C GLN A 7 -18.40 -0.29 11.44
N TYR A 8 -17.34 0.00 10.66
CA TYR A 8 -16.76 1.32 10.53
C TYR A 8 -17.60 2.20 9.61
N GLU A 9 -17.57 3.49 9.86
CA GLU A 9 -17.99 4.45 8.86
C GLU A 9 -17.00 4.41 7.69
N THR A 10 -17.53 4.43 6.48
CA THR A 10 -16.72 4.28 5.27
C THR A 10 -16.38 5.63 4.65
N ILE A 11 -15.22 5.71 4.01
CA ILE A 11 -14.80 6.84 3.20
C ILE A 11 -14.35 6.35 1.83
N THR A 12 -14.83 7.00 0.78
CA THR A 12 -14.46 6.65 -0.60
C THR A 12 -13.17 7.35 -1.02
N LEU A 13 -12.57 6.89 -2.12
CA LEU A 13 -11.41 7.56 -2.70
C LEU A 13 -11.71 9.00 -3.10
N ASP A 14 -12.90 9.27 -3.63
CA ASP A 14 -13.30 10.63 -4.01
C ASP A 14 -13.40 11.56 -2.80
N GLU A 15 -13.95 11.07 -1.70
CA GLU A 15 -14.01 11.81 -0.44
C GLU A 15 -12.62 12.06 0.14
N MET A 16 -11.67 11.15 -0.08
CA MET A 16 -10.28 11.28 0.39
C MET A 16 -9.46 12.26 -0.44
N ARG A 17 -9.88 12.63 -1.66
CA ARG A 17 -9.14 13.56 -2.52
C ARG A 17 -8.90 14.92 -1.88
N ASP A 18 -9.82 15.37 -1.04
CA ASP A 18 -9.72 16.63 -0.33
C ASP A 18 -8.78 16.57 0.88
N ILE A 19 -8.38 15.37 1.27
CA ILE A 19 -7.45 15.15 2.38
C ILE A 19 -6.03 15.09 1.82
N ARG A 20 -5.26 16.16 2.04
CA ARG A 20 -3.86 16.21 1.60
C ARG A 20 -2.96 15.58 2.65
N LEU A 21 -2.34 14.46 2.31
CA LEU A 21 -1.36 13.77 3.16
C LEU A 21 0.05 14.20 2.78
N MET A 22 0.36 15.51 2.94
CA MET A 22 1.61 16.08 2.43
C MET A 22 2.84 15.71 3.27
N ASN A 23 2.70 15.61 4.57
CA ASN A 23 3.81 15.26 5.47
C ASN A 23 3.34 14.16 6.41
N ARG A 24 3.62 12.92 6.06
CA ARG A 24 3.26 11.79 6.90
C ARG A 24 4.47 10.95 7.27
N ILE A 25 4.41 10.41 8.45
CA ILE A 25 5.35 9.39 8.91
C ILE A 25 4.58 8.08 8.99
N ASP A 26 5.05 7.07 8.28
CA ASP A 26 4.49 5.73 8.35
C ASP A 26 5.32 4.88 9.29
N THR A 27 4.68 4.33 10.31
CA THR A 27 5.31 3.38 11.22
C THR A 27 4.64 2.03 11.07
N LYS A 28 5.43 0.99 10.89
CA LYS A 28 4.94 -0.36 10.70
C LYS A 28 5.17 -1.19 11.94
N PHE A 29 4.14 -1.90 12.36
CA PHE A 29 4.19 -2.81 13.50
C PHE A 29 3.81 -4.21 13.06
N VAL A 30 4.48 -5.20 13.62
CA VAL A 30 4.10 -6.60 13.47
C VAL A 30 3.28 -7.00 14.69
N THR A 31 2.12 -7.61 14.46
CA THR A 31 1.22 -8.01 15.53
C THR A 31 0.52 -9.33 15.19
N THR A 32 -0.25 -9.84 16.14
CA THR A 32 -1.07 -11.04 15.93
C THR A 32 -2.49 -10.65 15.49
N MET A 33 -3.21 -11.58 14.88
CA MET A 33 -4.59 -11.35 14.47
C MET A 33 -5.52 -11.00 15.64
N PRO A 34 -5.45 -11.68 16.80
CA PRO A 34 -6.29 -11.28 17.94
C PRO A 34 -6.04 -9.85 18.42
N VAL A 35 -4.79 -9.42 18.48
CA VAL A 35 -4.44 -8.05 18.86
C VAL A 35 -4.94 -7.05 17.83
N LEU A 36 -4.78 -7.34 16.54
CA LEU A 36 -5.30 -6.49 15.46
C LEU A 36 -6.81 -6.33 15.56
N ARG A 37 -7.55 -7.40 15.80
CA ARG A 37 -9.00 -7.36 15.97
C ARG A 37 -9.42 -6.47 17.14
N GLN A 38 -8.75 -6.59 18.28
CA GLN A 38 -9.01 -5.72 19.44
C GLN A 38 -8.77 -4.25 19.12
N LEU A 39 -7.66 -3.96 18.44
CA LEU A 39 -7.32 -2.60 18.05
C LEU A 39 -8.39 -2.02 17.12
N LEU A 40 -8.82 -2.78 16.12
CA LEU A 40 -9.86 -2.35 15.17
C LEU A 40 -11.20 -2.11 15.87
N MET A 41 -11.56 -2.92 16.87
CA MET A 41 -12.78 -2.72 17.64
C MET A 41 -12.71 -1.45 18.50
N LEU A 42 -11.56 -1.17 19.09
CA LEU A 42 -11.35 0.04 19.90
C LEU A 42 -11.34 1.32 19.07
N ALA A 43 -10.82 1.25 17.86
CA ALA A 43 -10.66 2.42 16.97
C ALA A 43 -11.93 2.73 16.15
N ARG A 44 -12.93 1.88 16.20
CA ARG A 44 -14.14 1.95 15.34
C ARG A 44 -14.83 3.31 15.33
N ASP A 45 -14.95 3.95 16.49
CA ASP A 45 -15.69 5.20 16.63
C ASP A 45 -14.86 6.45 16.29
N GLU A 46 -13.55 6.27 16.07
CA GLU A 46 -12.61 7.38 15.85
C GLU A 46 -12.06 7.44 14.42
N TYR A 47 -12.22 6.38 13.65
CA TYR A 47 -11.61 6.26 12.33
C TYR A 47 -12.60 5.80 11.27
N TYR A 48 -12.36 6.24 10.04
CA TYR A 48 -13.05 5.71 8.87
C TYR A 48 -12.28 4.55 8.28
N VAL A 49 -13.00 3.62 7.64
CA VAL A 49 -12.38 2.62 6.78
C VAL A 49 -12.53 3.04 5.33
N GLN A 50 -11.46 2.92 4.56
CA GLN A 50 -11.49 3.19 3.14
C GLN A 50 -12.24 2.08 2.41
N GLN A 51 -13.22 2.46 1.60
CA GLN A 51 -14.00 1.56 0.77
C GLN A 51 -13.71 1.83 -0.70
N VAL A 52 -13.36 0.79 -1.44
CA VAL A 52 -13.13 0.84 -2.89
C VAL A 52 -14.01 -0.21 -3.54
N ASP A 53 -14.88 0.21 -4.45
CA ASP A 53 -15.84 -0.66 -5.14
C ASP A 53 -16.65 -1.56 -4.20
N GLY A 54 -17.11 -1.01 -3.09
CA GLY A 54 -17.89 -1.72 -2.10
C GLY A 54 -17.08 -2.61 -1.15
N GLU A 55 -15.77 -2.70 -1.33
CA GLU A 55 -14.90 -3.56 -0.53
C GLU A 55 -14.04 -2.75 0.46
N VAL A 56 -14.01 -3.23 1.70
CA VAL A 56 -13.18 -2.62 2.77
C VAL A 56 -11.84 -3.34 2.95
N VAL A 57 -11.70 -4.52 2.37
CA VAL A 57 -10.45 -5.27 2.28
C VAL A 57 -10.20 -5.54 0.80
N ALA A 58 -9.10 -5.02 0.29
CA ALA A 58 -8.74 -5.14 -1.11
C ALA A 58 -7.65 -6.20 -1.29
N PRO A 59 -7.96 -7.37 -1.87
CA PRO A 59 -6.92 -8.34 -2.19
C PRO A 59 -6.05 -7.81 -3.33
N TYR A 60 -4.75 -7.91 -3.18
CA TYR A 60 -3.83 -7.53 -4.23
C TYR A 60 -2.64 -8.49 -4.28
N TYR A 61 -2.05 -8.58 -5.46
CA TYR A 61 -0.83 -9.31 -5.72
C TYR A 61 0.27 -8.33 -6.10
N THR A 62 1.46 -8.53 -5.57
CA THR A 62 2.60 -7.67 -5.87
C THR A 62 3.76 -8.51 -6.39
N LEU A 63 4.28 -8.13 -7.55
CA LEU A 63 5.48 -8.70 -8.12
C LEU A 63 6.58 -7.64 -8.14
N TYR A 64 7.68 -7.92 -7.44
CA TYR A 64 8.84 -7.04 -7.41
C TYR A 64 9.83 -7.44 -8.49
N TYR A 65 10.36 -6.42 -9.17
CA TYR A 65 11.41 -6.60 -10.16
C TYR A 65 12.74 -6.16 -9.57
N ASP A 66 13.80 -6.85 -9.95
CA ASP A 66 15.15 -6.54 -9.54
C ASP A 66 16.13 -6.96 -10.65
N THR A 67 17.39 -6.59 -10.50
CA THR A 67 18.46 -7.10 -11.33
C THR A 67 18.78 -8.55 -10.97
N GLU A 68 19.52 -9.27 -11.84
CA GLU A 68 19.90 -10.66 -11.57
C GLU A 68 20.64 -10.86 -10.26
N ASP A 69 21.47 -9.89 -9.89
CA ASP A 69 22.26 -9.91 -8.65
C ASP A 69 21.51 -9.30 -7.45
N CYS A 70 20.22 -9.03 -7.60
CA CYS A 70 19.38 -8.44 -6.56
C CYS A 70 19.92 -7.12 -6.00
N ALA A 71 20.39 -6.24 -6.86
CA ALA A 71 21.03 -4.98 -6.46
C ALA A 71 20.10 -4.09 -5.66
N MET A 72 18.83 -3.99 -6.04
CA MET A 72 17.85 -3.15 -5.32
C MET A 72 17.54 -3.70 -3.93
N TYR A 73 17.38 -5.02 -3.82
CA TYR A 73 17.17 -5.69 -2.54
C TYR A 73 18.38 -5.50 -1.63
N ASN A 74 19.57 -5.70 -2.14
CA ASN A 74 20.81 -5.58 -1.36
C ASN A 74 21.02 -4.14 -0.86
N ARG A 75 20.70 -3.14 -1.66
CA ARG A 75 20.77 -1.74 -1.23
C ARG A 75 19.80 -1.45 -0.11
N HIS A 76 18.59 -1.99 -0.17
CA HIS A 76 17.59 -1.84 0.88
C HIS A 76 18.06 -2.50 2.19
N GLU A 77 18.54 -3.74 2.12
CA GLU A 77 19.03 -4.49 3.29
C GLU A 77 20.28 -3.84 3.92
N ALA A 78 21.15 -3.27 3.10
CA ALA A 78 22.34 -2.57 3.57
C ALA A 78 22.04 -1.17 4.14
N GLY A 79 20.79 -0.73 4.12
CA GLY A 79 20.38 0.55 4.67
C GLY A 79 20.79 1.77 3.86
N HIS A 80 21.08 1.61 2.56
CA HIS A 80 21.37 2.75 1.68
C HIS A 80 20.19 3.71 1.62
N LEU A 81 20.45 5.00 1.76
CA LEU A 81 19.42 6.03 1.76
C LEU A 81 18.85 6.23 0.35
N VAL A 82 19.70 6.21 -0.68
CA VAL A 82 19.26 6.29 -2.08
C VAL A 82 18.99 4.89 -2.60
N ARG A 83 17.72 4.60 -2.86
CA ARG A 83 17.30 3.28 -3.32
C ARG A 83 16.02 3.34 -4.13
N GLN A 84 15.81 2.33 -4.95
CA GLN A 84 14.63 2.18 -5.79
C GLN A 84 13.93 0.85 -5.53
N LYS A 85 12.62 0.84 -5.76
CA LYS A 85 11.82 -0.38 -5.85
C LYS A 85 10.95 -0.29 -7.08
N ILE A 86 10.94 -1.35 -7.86
CA ILE A 86 10.09 -1.48 -9.04
C ILE A 86 9.15 -2.65 -8.81
N ARG A 87 7.85 -2.41 -8.95
CA ARG A 87 6.85 -3.45 -8.74
C ARG A 87 5.67 -3.30 -9.68
N VAL A 88 5.03 -4.41 -9.99
CA VAL A 88 3.67 -4.43 -10.55
C VAL A 88 2.71 -4.85 -9.45
N ARG A 89 1.69 -4.06 -9.23
CA ARG A 89 0.63 -4.38 -8.27
C ARG A 89 -0.67 -4.59 -9.00
N SER A 90 -1.29 -5.74 -8.73
CA SER A 90 -2.56 -6.15 -9.32
C SER A 90 -3.62 -6.15 -8.24
N TYR A 91 -4.67 -5.35 -8.42
CA TYR A 91 -5.84 -5.35 -7.56
C TYR A 91 -6.86 -6.34 -8.11
N LEU A 92 -6.98 -7.50 -7.44
CA LEU A 92 -7.70 -8.66 -7.97
C LEU A 92 -9.20 -8.44 -8.13
N HIS A 93 -9.80 -7.63 -7.25
CA HIS A 93 -11.25 -7.40 -7.26
C HIS A 93 -11.73 -6.47 -8.38
N VAL A 94 -10.84 -5.68 -8.98
CA VAL A 94 -11.17 -4.73 -10.04
C VAL A 94 -10.38 -4.97 -11.33
N GLY A 95 -9.46 -5.93 -11.34
CA GLY A 95 -8.66 -6.27 -12.52
C GLY A 95 -7.67 -5.18 -12.94
N LEU A 96 -7.30 -4.27 -12.06
CA LEU A 96 -6.37 -3.19 -12.33
C LEU A 96 -4.94 -3.60 -12.01
N ASN A 97 -4.01 -3.21 -12.89
CA ASN A 97 -2.59 -3.49 -12.77
C ASN A 97 -1.79 -2.21 -12.91
N PHE A 98 -0.90 -1.95 -11.97
CA PHE A 98 -0.07 -0.75 -11.97
C PHE A 98 1.41 -1.10 -11.88
N LEU A 99 2.20 -0.51 -12.77
CA LEU A 99 3.65 -0.48 -12.61
C LEU A 99 4.01 0.71 -11.73
N GLU A 100 4.66 0.44 -10.63
CA GLU A 100 5.04 1.46 -9.66
C GLU A 100 6.55 1.49 -9.49
N VAL A 101 7.14 2.68 -9.59
CA VAL A 101 8.55 2.91 -9.29
C VAL A 101 8.62 3.84 -8.08
N LYS A 102 9.20 3.35 -7.00
CA LYS A 102 9.47 4.15 -5.80
C LYS A 102 10.94 4.46 -5.72
N THR A 103 11.25 5.73 -5.60
CA THR A 103 12.62 6.22 -5.43
C THR A 103 12.72 6.97 -4.10
N LYS A 104 13.66 6.56 -3.27
CA LYS A 104 13.98 7.26 -2.03
C LYS A 104 15.29 8.01 -2.23
N ASN A 105 15.29 9.31 -1.93
CA ASN A 105 16.48 10.15 -2.03
C ASN A 105 17.21 10.25 -0.69
N ASN A 106 18.38 10.91 -0.69
CA ASN A 106 19.21 11.11 0.49
C ASN A 106 18.62 12.07 1.54
N HIS A 107 17.52 12.75 1.22
CA HIS A 107 16.78 13.63 2.15
C HIS A 107 15.62 12.89 2.84
N GLY A 108 15.53 11.59 2.69
CA GLY A 108 14.48 10.78 3.29
C GLY A 108 13.12 10.88 2.59
N ARG A 109 13.03 11.58 1.46
CA ARG A 109 11.79 11.69 0.70
C ARG A 109 11.63 10.51 -0.24
N THR A 110 10.44 9.94 -0.25
CA THR A 110 10.06 8.90 -1.18
C THR A 110 9.21 9.49 -2.29
N MET A 111 9.65 9.35 -3.53
CA MET A 111 8.87 9.69 -4.71
C MET A 111 8.32 8.41 -5.32
N LYS A 112 7.03 8.41 -5.60
CA LYS A 112 6.35 7.32 -6.28
C LYS A 112 5.90 7.78 -7.65
N LYS A 113 6.37 7.10 -8.69
CA LYS A 113 5.84 7.26 -10.05
C LYS A 113 4.98 6.05 -10.37
N MET A 114 3.75 6.30 -10.76
CA MET A 114 2.84 5.28 -11.24
C MET A 114 2.79 5.37 -12.78
N ALA A 115 3.16 4.29 -13.44
CA ALA A 115 2.83 4.14 -14.84
C ALA A 115 1.37 3.71 -14.97
N THR A 116 0.80 4.03 -16.13
CA THR A 116 -0.57 3.69 -16.46
C THR A 116 -0.87 2.21 -16.35
N GLU A 117 -2.14 1.92 -16.17
CA GLU A 117 -2.75 0.60 -16.21
C GLU A 117 -2.11 -0.30 -17.27
N MET A 118 -1.62 -1.45 -16.83
CA MET A 118 -1.01 -2.44 -17.70
C MET A 118 -1.99 -3.58 -17.94
N SER A 119 -2.07 -4.05 -19.17
CA SER A 119 -2.76 -5.29 -19.49
C SER A 119 -1.99 -6.47 -18.90
N MET A 120 -2.69 -7.34 -18.15
CA MET A 120 -2.07 -8.51 -17.54
C MET A 120 -1.96 -9.69 -18.49
N ASN A 121 -1.04 -9.61 -19.40
CA ASN A 121 -0.48 -10.80 -20.03
C ASN A 121 0.91 -11.11 -19.43
N VAL A 122 1.06 -10.84 -18.17
CA VAL A 122 2.31 -11.14 -17.47
C VAL A 122 2.26 -12.60 -17.04
N LYS A 123 3.13 -13.35 -17.62
CA LYS A 123 3.36 -14.72 -17.19
C LYS A 123 4.06 -14.74 -15.83
#